data_3b65343c236d9bd2577c718c337efe4a
#
_entry.id   3b65343c236d9bd2577c718c337efe4a
#
_cell.length_a   1.000
_cell.length_b   1.000
_cell.length_c   1.000
_cell.angle_alpha   90.00
_cell.angle_beta   90.00
_cell.angle_gamma   90.00
#
_symmetry.space_group_name_H-M   'P 1'
#
loop_
_entity.id
_entity.type
_entity.pdbx_description
1 polymer ?
#
loop_
_entity_poly.entity_id
_entity_poly.type
_entity_poly.pdbx_seq_one_letter_code
_entity_poly.pdbx_strand_id
1 'polypeptide(L)'
;MRVIRQIVARRKFVCGLFAAGLLVSSIPVKAAGEFPFDRELLLDVAPMKPGKRMPMLTVASDGNASLNLWCKTVTAHVELSDAAIKIEPGALPEALPEMMGTGQCTPQRMQADQDLLAAVAQITGWRNQGSVLVLEGPMTLKFKPATN
;
A
#
# COMPACT_ATOMS: atom_id res chain seq x y z
N MET A 1 -11.89 -61.29 64.81
CA MET A 1 -11.13 -60.67 65.92
C MET A 1 -9.92 -59.97 65.30
N ARG A 2 -9.74 -58.75 65.45
CA ARG A 2 -8.70 -57.75 65.31
C ARG A 2 -9.07 -56.65 64.33
N VAL A 3 -9.49 -55.55 64.95
CA VAL A 3 -9.76 -54.25 64.38
C VAL A 3 -8.43 -53.56 64.07
N ILE A 4 -8.21 -53.21 62.85
CA ILE A 4 -7.10 -52.36 62.49
C ILE A 4 -7.67 -50.97 62.10
N ARG A 5 -7.38 -49.99 62.94
CA ARG A 5 -7.69 -48.56 62.71
C ARG A 5 -6.81 -48.02 61.60
N GLN A 6 -7.41 -47.55 60.54
CA GLN A 6 -6.76 -46.77 59.50
C GLN A 6 -6.72 -45.31 59.93
N ILE A 7 -5.54 -44.81 60.07
CA ILE A 7 -5.25 -43.37 60.33
C ILE A 7 -5.34 -42.63 59.02
N VAL A 8 -6.34 -41.77 58.90
CA VAL A 8 -6.51 -40.90 57.75
C VAL A 8 -5.65 -39.67 57.95
N ALA A 9 -4.48 -39.58 57.20
CA ALA A 9 -3.64 -38.40 57.11
C ALA A 9 -4.26 -37.42 56.18
N ARG A 10 -4.79 -36.28 56.69
CA ARG A 10 -5.24 -35.13 55.90
C ARG A 10 -4.04 -34.39 55.32
N ARG A 11 -3.71 -34.59 54.05
CA ARG A 11 -2.82 -33.72 53.31
C ARG A 11 -3.63 -32.52 52.81
N LYS A 12 -3.31 -31.34 53.35
CA LYS A 12 -3.78 -30.06 52.85
C LYS A 12 -3.02 -29.77 51.55
N PHE A 13 -3.71 -29.88 50.40
CA PHE A 13 -3.24 -29.39 49.12
C PHE A 13 -3.49 -27.88 49.09
N VAL A 14 -2.41 -27.09 49.19
CA VAL A 14 -2.44 -25.66 48.91
C VAL A 14 -2.33 -25.51 47.39
N CYS A 15 -3.47 -25.26 46.70
CA CYS A 15 -3.49 -24.83 45.29
C CYS A 15 -3.04 -23.39 45.19
N GLY A 16 -1.76 -23.17 44.87
CA GLY A 16 -1.28 -21.87 44.43
C GLY A 16 -1.75 -21.59 43.00
N LEU A 17 -2.73 -20.70 42.86
CA LEU A 17 -3.13 -20.14 41.59
C LEU A 17 -2.03 -19.17 41.13
N PHE A 18 -1.16 -19.59 40.21
CA PHE A 18 -0.34 -18.72 39.44
C PHE A 18 -1.19 -18.17 38.28
N ALA A 19 -1.77 -16.99 38.45
CA ALA A 19 -2.38 -16.23 37.34
C ALA A 19 -1.25 -15.60 36.53
N ALA A 20 -0.80 -16.30 35.48
CA ALA A 20 0.07 -15.72 34.47
C ALA A 20 -0.76 -14.72 33.62
N GLY A 21 -0.70 -13.45 34.00
CA GLY A 21 -1.27 -12.36 33.20
C GLY A 21 -0.53 -12.22 31.88
N LEU A 22 -1.11 -12.71 30.78
CA LEU A 22 -0.68 -12.37 29.42
C LEU A 22 -0.98 -10.89 29.17
N LEU A 23 0.03 -10.05 29.31
CA LEU A 23 0.00 -8.67 28.81
C LEU A 23 -0.02 -8.70 27.29
N VAL A 24 -1.21 -8.71 26.73
CA VAL A 24 -1.41 -8.48 25.29
C VAL A 24 -1.09 -7.00 25.05
N SER A 25 0.13 -6.71 24.64
CA SER A 25 0.53 -5.39 24.18
C SER A 25 -0.23 -5.09 22.88
N SER A 26 -1.32 -4.35 22.98
CA SER A 26 -2.04 -3.81 21.83
C SER A 26 -1.14 -2.77 21.17
N ILE A 27 -0.47 -3.13 20.07
CA ILE A 27 0.24 -2.17 19.24
C ILE A 27 -0.86 -1.31 18.58
N PRO A 28 -0.89 0.02 18.78
CA PRO A 28 -1.86 0.85 18.10
C PRO A 28 -1.59 0.77 16.59
N VAL A 29 -2.47 0.11 15.86
CA VAL A 29 -2.50 0.21 14.40
C VAL A 29 -2.85 1.65 14.08
N LYS A 30 -1.88 2.41 13.62
CA LYS A 30 -2.10 3.79 13.20
C LYS A 30 -3.02 3.72 11.98
N ALA A 31 -4.24 4.26 12.11
CA ALA A 31 -5.18 4.33 11.01
C ALA A 31 -4.49 4.98 9.79
N ALA A 32 -4.64 4.40 8.61
CA ALA A 32 -4.01 4.87 7.38
C ALA A 32 -4.45 6.28 6.98
N GLY A 33 -5.51 6.79 7.61
CA GLY A 33 -6.15 8.06 7.27
C GLY A 33 -7.21 7.86 6.19
N GLU A 34 -7.74 8.97 5.67
CA GLU A 34 -8.67 8.95 4.55
C GLU A 34 -7.90 8.88 3.23
N PHE A 35 -8.28 7.96 2.34
CA PHE A 35 -7.65 7.87 1.02
C PHE A 35 -8.02 9.10 0.17
N PRO A 36 -7.06 9.73 -0.54
CA PRO A 36 -7.30 10.96 -1.29
C PRO A 36 -8.00 10.70 -2.64
N PHE A 37 -9.25 10.26 -2.62
CA PHE A 37 -10.05 10.09 -3.83
C PHE A 37 -10.26 11.38 -4.61
N ASP A 38 -10.45 11.26 -5.91
CA ASP A 38 -10.81 12.34 -6.85
C ASP A 38 -9.79 13.50 -6.85
N ARG A 39 -8.54 13.21 -6.48
CA ARG A 39 -7.42 14.14 -6.49
C ARG A 39 -6.34 13.73 -7.48
N GLU A 40 -5.77 14.71 -8.13
CA GLU A 40 -4.56 14.52 -8.93
C GLU A 40 -3.33 14.45 -8.02
N LEU A 41 -2.63 13.33 -8.08
CA LEU A 41 -1.49 13.03 -7.24
C LEU A 41 -0.25 12.82 -8.11
N LEU A 42 0.71 13.72 -8.01
CA LEU A 42 1.97 13.66 -8.75
C LEU A 42 2.97 12.74 -8.05
N LEU A 43 3.61 11.88 -8.83
CA LEU A 43 4.71 11.05 -8.34
C LEU A 43 5.87 11.94 -7.89
N ASP A 44 6.32 11.72 -6.64
CA ASP A 44 7.40 12.51 -6.03
C ASP A 44 8.77 11.98 -6.45
N VAL A 45 9.16 12.25 -7.68
CA VAL A 45 10.45 11.91 -8.28
C VAL A 45 11.01 13.11 -9.04
N ALA A 46 12.31 13.08 -9.31
CA ALA A 46 12.91 14.09 -10.15
C ALA A 46 12.39 14.00 -11.60
N PRO A 47 12.06 15.11 -12.24
CA PRO A 47 11.64 15.11 -13.64
C PRO A 47 12.78 14.62 -14.54
N MET A 48 12.46 13.76 -15.53
CA MET A 48 13.47 13.29 -16.49
C MET A 48 14.04 14.44 -17.34
N LYS A 49 13.21 15.42 -17.64
CA LYS A 49 13.62 16.69 -18.28
C LYS A 49 12.71 17.81 -17.80
N PRO A 50 13.22 19.03 -17.58
CA PRO A 50 12.40 20.19 -17.23
C PRO A 50 11.26 20.42 -18.23
N GLY A 51 10.08 20.80 -17.74
CA GLY A 51 8.89 21.09 -18.55
C GLY A 51 8.24 19.89 -19.22
N LYS A 52 8.64 18.66 -18.86
CA LYS A 52 8.03 17.44 -19.38
C LYS A 52 7.06 16.81 -18.36
N ARG A 53 6.14 16.04 -18.89
CA ARG A 53 5.09 15.35 -18.12
C ARG A 53 5.69 14.54 -16.96
N MET A 54 5.10 14.69 -15.80
CA MET A 54 5.36 13.87 -14.61
C MET A 54 4.27 12.82 -14.47
N PRO A 55 4.59 11.63 -13.95
CA PRO A 55 3.56 10.65 -13.65
C PRO A 55 2.55 11.16 -12.62
N MET A 56 1.29 10.84 -12.86
CA MET A 56 0.18 11.29 -12.04
C MET A 56 -0.83 10.16 -11.87
N LEU A 57 -1.28 9.98 -10.64
CA LEU A 57 -2.32 9.03 -10.27
C LEU A 57 -3.58 9.79 -9.87
N THR A 58 -4.72 9.35 -10.38
CA THR A 58 -6.04 9.78 -9.92
C THR A 58 -6.86 8.52 -9.65
N VAL A 59 -7.46 8.42 -8.48
CA VAL A 59 -8.34 7.31 -8.08
C VAL A 59 -9.70 7.90 -7.77
N ALA A 60 -10.71 7.44 -8.46
CA ALA A 60 -12.09 7.81 -8.20
C ALA A 60 -12.66 6.98 -7.03
N SER A 61 -13.70 7.49 -6.39
CA SER A 61 -14.34 6.83 -5.24
C SER A 61 -15.00 5.49 -5.57
N ASP A 62 -15.24 5.21 -6.84
CA ASP A 62 -15.74 3.92 -7.35
C ASP A 62 -14.64 2.87 -7.61
N GLY A 63 -13.37 3.20 -7.33
CA GLY A 63 -12.22 2.35 -7.55
C GLY A 63 -11.62 2.42 -8.96
N ASN A 64 -12.24 3.16 -9.89
CA ASN A 64 -11.61 3.42 -11.19
C ASN A 64 -10.43 4.38 -11.02
N ALA A 65 -9.34 4.10 -11.70
CA ALA A 65 -8.15 4.93 -11.62
C ALA A 65 -7.55 5.23 -12.99
N SER A 66 -6.89 6.37 -13.08
CA SER A 66 -6.09 6.76 -14.23
C SER A 66 -4.64 6.97 -13.77
N LEU A 67 -3.72 6.29 -14.43
CA LEU A 67 -2.29 6.45 -14.21
C LEU A 67 -1.67 7.07 -15.45
N ASN A 68 -1.39 8.37 -15.36
CA ASN A 68 -0.63 9.08 -16.35
C ASN A 68 0.84 8.80 -16.11
N LEU A 69 1.51 8.16 -17.05
CA LEU A 69 2.94 7.84 -16.98
C LEU A 69 3.77 8.96 -17.67
N TRP A 70 5.06 8.77 -17.83
CA TRP A 70 5.90 9.76 -18.55
C TRP A 70 5.56 9.90 -20.03
N CYS A 71 5.10 8.80 -20.63
CA CYS A 71 4.81 8.73 -22.06
C CYS A 71 3.32 8.46 -22.30
N LYS A 72 2.74 7.52 -21.60
CA LYS A 72 1.42 6.93 -21.86
C LYS A 72 0.45 7.16 -20.70
N THR A 73 -0.80 6.80 -20.91
CA THR A 73 -1.84 6.76 -19.87
C THR A 73 -2.42 5.36 -19.82
N VAL A 74 -2.63 4.84 -18.62
CA VAL A 74 -3.21 3.53 -18.36
C VAL A 74 -4.38 3.71 -17.41
N THR A 75 -5.48 3.02 -17.65
CA THR A 75 -6.54 2.85 -16.66
C THR A 75 -6.17 1.75 -15.69
N ALA A 76 -6.65 1.82 -14.47
CA ALA A 76 -6.46 0.79 -13.46
C ALA A 76 -7.74 0.61 -12.65
N HIS A 77 -7.84 -0.50 -11.96
CA HIS A 77 -8.84 -0.71 -10.92
C HIS A 77 -8.14 -0.80 -9.56
N VAL A 78 -8.73 -0.14 -8.55
CA VAL A 78 -8.17 -0.04 -7.20
C VAL A 78 -9.17 -0.58 -6.20
N GLU A 79 -8.76 -1.56 -5.42
CA GLU A 79 -9.50 -2.08 -4.26
C GLU A 79 -8.79 -1.64 -2.98
N LEU A 80 -9.54 -1.03 -2.07
CA LEU A 80 -9.05 -0.51 -0.80
C LEU A 80 -9.68 -1.25 0.38
N SER A 81 -8.86 -1.54 1.40
CA SER A 81 -9.31 -2.07 2.68
C SER A 81 -8.38 -1.55 3.77
N ASP A 82 -8.88 -0.75 4.70
CA ASP A 82 -8.11 -0.12 5.78
C ASP A 82 -6.74 0.43 5.32
N ALA A 83 -5.65 -0.30 5.60
CA ALA A 83 -4.30 0.04 5.18
C ALA A 83 -3.80 -0.78 3.97
N ALA A 84 -4.62 -1.71 3.46
CA ALA A 84 -4.30 -2.50 2.29
C ALA A 84 -4.86 -1.87 1.01
N ILE A 85 -4.13 -2.04 -0.08
CA ILE A 85 -4.53 -1.59 -1.40
C ILE A 85 -4.10 -2.63 -2.42
N LYS A 86 -4.97 -2.91 -3.37
CA LYS A 86 -4.66 -3.70 -4.56
C LYS A 86 -4.89 -2.82 -5.78
N ILE A 87 -3.91 -2.73 -6.64
CA ILE A 87 -4.00 -1.96 -7.88
C ILE A 87 -3.82 -2.93 -9.05
N GLU A 88 -4.82 -2.98 -9.91
CA GLU A 88 -4.81 -3.80 -11.13
C GLU A 88 -4.71 -2.86 -12.34
N PRO A 89 -3.50 -2.58 -12.83
CA PRO A 89 -3.33 -1.75 -14.02
C PRO A 89 -3.77 -2.50 -15.27
N GLY A 90 -4.39 -1.77 -16.17
CA GLY A 90 -4.69 -2.27 -17.51
C GLY A 90 -3.42 -2.41 -18.37
N ALA A 91 -3.60 -2.89 -19.58
CA ALA A 91 -2.51 -3.06 -20.52
C ALA A 91 -1.89 -1.70 -20.90
N LEU A 92 -0.56 -1.67 -21.01
CA LEU A 92 0.15 -0.51 -21.49
C LEU A 92 -0.08 -0.37 -22.99
N PRO A 93 -0.68 0.74 -23.48
CA PRO A 93 -0.92 0.91 -24.89
C PRO A 93 0.38 1.09 -25.69
N GLU A 94 0.37 0.76 -26.95
CA GLU A 94 1.51 1.05 -27.82
C GLU A 94 1.71 2.55 -27.99
N ALA A 95 2.95 2.98 -28.20
CA ALA A 95 3.25 4.37 -28.50
C ALA A 95 2.90 4.67 -29.96
N LEU A 96 2.18 5.76 -30.17
CA LEU A 96 1.88 6.22 -31.52
C LEU A 96 3.16 6.81 -32.18
N PRO A 97 3.32 6.64 -33.49
CA PRO A 97 4.49 7.18 -34.22
C PRO A 97 4.72 8.68 -33.98
N GLU A 98 3.65 9.47 -33.90
CA GLU A 98 3.74 10.91 -33.64
C GLU A 98 4.33 11.21 -32.27
N MET A 99 3.99 10.40 -31.25
CA MET A 99 4.53 10.56 -29.88
C MET A 99 6.04 10.29 -29.84
N MET A 100 6.51 9.40 -30.69
CA MET A 100 7.95 9.10 -30.84
C MET A 100 8.66 10.23 -31.59
N GLY A 101 8.07 10.72 -32.66
CA GLY A 101 8.62 11.82 -33.51
C GLY A 101 8.74 13.14 -32.75
N THR A 102 7.81 13.45 -31.85
CA THR A 102 7.86 14.68 -31.03
C THR A 102 8.77 14.55 -29.79
N GLY A 103 9.37 13.38 -29.56
CA GLY A 103 10.17 13.09 -28.36
C GLY A 103 9.36 13.00 -27.07
N GLN A 104 8.05 12.86 -27.17
CA GLN A 104 7.19 12.59 -26.01
C GLN A 104 7.46 11.19 -25.48
N CYS A 105 7.58 10.20 -26.37
CA CYS A 105 7.86 8.80 -26.05
C CYS A 105 9.25 8.41 -26.54
N THR A 106 10.28 8.75 -25.77
CA THR A 106 11.63 8.23 -26.00
C THR A 106 11.75 6.79 -25.48
N PRO A 107 12.69 5.97 -25.97
CA PRO A 107 12.93 4.62 -25.43
C PRO A 107 13.11 4.61 -23.92
N GLN A 108 13.83 5.57 -23.36
CA GLN A 108 14.03 5.70 -21.91
C GLN A 108 12.71 5.94 -21.16
N ARG A 109 11.81 6.76 -21.70
CA ARG A 109 10.50 7.03 -21.08
C ARG A 109 9.56 5.85 -21.20
N MET A 110 9.60 5.14 -22.33
CA MET A 110 8.81 3.92 -22.52
C MET A 110 9.25 2.82 -21.53
N GLN A 111 10.56 2.70 -21.29
CA GLN A 111 11.07 1.77 -20.27
C GLN A 111 10.62 2.20 -18.87
N ALA A 112 10.71 3.47 -18.53
CA ALA A 112 10.26 3.99 -17.24
C ALA A 112 8.74 3.81 -17.02
N ASP A 113 7.93 3.89 -18.09
CA ASP A 113 6.50 3.57 -18.03
C ASP A 113 6.28 2.10 -17.64
N GLN A 114 7.02 1.17 -18.23
CA GLN A 114 6.95 -0.25 -17.90
C GLN A 114 7.39 -0.52 -16.46
N ASP A 115 8.49 0.07 -16.04
CA ASP A 115 9.03 -0.11 -14.68
C ASP A 115 8.06 0.43 -13.62
N LEU A 116 7.48 1.62 -13.85
CA LEU A 116 6.50 2.20 -12.93
C LEU A 116 5.22 1.36 -12.87
N LEU A 117 4.74 0.90 -14.02
CA LEU A 117 3.53 0.07 -14.07
C LEU A 117 3.73 -1.26 -13.32
N ALA A 118 4.91 -1.88 -13.50
CA ALA A 118 5.28 -3.09 -12.78
C ALA A 118 5.39 -2.86 -11.25
N ALA A 119 5.92 -1.70 -10.83
CA ALA A 119 5.99 -1.32 -9.43
C ALA A 119 4.60 -1.08 -8.83
N VAL A 120 3.72 -0.39 -9.55
CA VAL A 120 2.33 -0.13 -9.12
C VAL A 120 1.54 -1.43 -8.95
N ALA A 121 1.71 -2.40 -9.85
CA ALA A 121 1.04 -3.70 -9.75
C ALA A 121 1.47 -4.55 -8.55
N GLN A 122 2.58 -4.21 -7.90
CA GLN A 122 3.13 -4.92 -6.73
C GLN A 122 2.84 -4.20 -5.40
N ILE A 123 2.10 -3.10 -5.44
CA ILE A 123 1.68 -2.37 -4.24
C ILE A 123 0.65 -3.20 -3.46
N THR A 124 0.83 -3.29 -2.16
CA THR A 124 -0.08 -4.04 -1.26
C THR A 124 -0.57 -3.22 -0.08
N GLY A 125 0.08 -2.09 0.21
CA GLY A 125 -0.28 -1.24 1.34
C GLY A 125 -0.26 0.24 0.98
N TRP A 126 -0.93 1.03 1.79
CA TRP A 126 -0.94 2.48 1.65
C TRP A 126 -1.04 3.18 3.01
N ARG A 127 -0.57 4.39 3.06
CA ARG A 127 -0.77 5.32 4.20
C ARG A 127 -0.58 6.76 3.78
N ASN A 128 -1.16 7.66 4.56
CA ASN A 128 -0.87 9.08 4.43
C ASN A 128 0.29 9.49 5.35
N GLN A 129 1.21 10.28 4.81
CA GLN A 129 2.27 10.95 5.54
C GLN A 129 2.13 12.46 5.35
N GLY A 130 1.32 13.09 6.21
CA GLY A 130 0.85 14.44 5.97
C GLY A 130 -0.06 14.48 4.74
N SER A 131 0.27 15.31 3.76
CA SER A 131 -0.43 15.40 2.48
C SER A 131 0.06 14.39 1.42
N VAL A 132 1.12 13.63 1.72
CA VAL A 132 1.72 12.68 0.78
C VAL A 132 1.07 11.32 0.94
N LEU A 133 0.56 10.75 -0.16
CA LEU A 133 0.16 9.36 -0.25
C LEU A 133 1.40 8.50 -0.45
N VAL A 134 1.62 7.55 0.45
CA VAL A 134 2.70 6.56 0.37
C VAL A 134 2.08 5.22 0.02
N LEU A 135 2.47 4.67 -1.12
CA LEU A 135 2.11 3.33 -1.57
C LEU A 135 3.26 2.38 -1.25
N GLU A 136 2.94 1.28 -0.59
CA GLU A 136 3.92 0.35 -0.04
C GLU A 136 3.90 -0.99 -0.78
N GLY A 137 5.08 -1.43 -1.20
CA GLY A 137 5.33 -2.67 -1.90
C GLY A 137 6.82 -2.97 -1.88
N PRO A 138 7.34 -3.82 -2.77
CA PRO A 138 8.79 -4.02 -2.93
C PRO A 138 9.54 -2.72 -3.20
N MET A 139 8.88 -1.79 -3.88
CA MET A 139 9.30 -0.40 -4.05
C MET A 139 8.26 0.52 -3.43
N THR A 140 8.70 1.50 -2.65
CA THR A 140 7.82 2.52 -2.08
C THR A 140 7.64 3.66 -3.09
N LEU A 141 6.39 3.97 -3.42
CA LEU A 141 6.03 5.08 -4.27
C LEU A 141 5.40 6.19 -3.42
N LYS A 142 5.82 7.43 -3.65
CA LYS A 142 5.28 8.61 -2.95
C LYS A 142 4.59 9.51 -3.94
N PHE A 143 3.38 9.92 -3.61
CA PHE A 143 2.59 10.83 -4.41
C PHE A 143 2.20 12.05 -3.59
N LYS A 144 2.34 13.23 -4.16
CA LYS A 144 1.95 14.51 -3.54
C LYS A 144 0.81 15.14 -4.35
N PRO A 145 -0.09 15.91 -3.70
CA PRO A 145 -1.12 16.63 -4.44
C PRO A 145 -0.51 17.50 -5.53
N ALA A 146 -1.14 17.52 -6.70
CA ALA A 146 -0.82 18.49 -7.72
C ALA A 146 -1.15 19.88 -7.18
N THR A 147 -0.18 20.78 -7.15
CA THR A 147 -0.41 22.20 -6.83
C THR A 147 -0.78 22.90 -8.12
N ASN A 148 -1.99 23.45 -8.16
CA ASN A 148 -2.42 24.38 -9.21
C ASN A 148 -1.74 25.73 -9.02
#